data_e98d9b26563dd6cc9c11e9b34e2e2a9a
#
_entry.id   e98d9b26563dd6cc9c11e9b34e2e2a9a
#
_cell.length_a   1.000
_cell.length_b   1.000
_cell.length_c   1.000
_cell.angle_alpha   90.00
_cell.angle_beta   90.00
_cell.angle_gamma   90.00
#
_symmetry.space_group_name_H-M   'P 1'
#
loop_
_entity.id
_entity.type
_entity.pdbx_description
1 polymer ?
#
loop_
_entity_poly.entity_id
_entity_poly.type
_entity_poly.pdbx_seq_one_letter_code
_entity_poly.pdbx_strand_id
1 'polypeptide(L)'
;MEVMFDRVAGLDVGKDSVTVCVRTPGPRGGRRSVTRTFKTMFGSLRVMRDWLVETGVTIAAMESTSTYWKPPFYCLEEVMEVWLLNAAHMKAVPGRKSDVRDAEWIAQLLEHGLLAPSFVPPPEIRRLRMLTRYRDQLMGDRVREIVRLELMLEDASIKLSSVVSSLKTVSARAMLTAMIDGE
;
A
#
# COMPACT_ATOMS: atom_id res chain seq x y z
N MET A 1 15.19 28.07 10.24
CA MET A 1 15.70 26.78 9.76
C MET A 1 16.05 26.93 8.28
N GLU A 2 17.16 26.37 7.87
CA GLU A 2 17.58 26.37 6.47
C GLU A 2 16.64 25.49 5.62
N VAL A 3 16.33 25.92 4.40
CA VAL A 3 15.52 25.19 3.44
C VAL A 3 16.44 24.25 2.68
N MET A 4 16.20 22.94 2.78
CA MET A 4 16.98 21.90 2.11
C MET A 4 16.41 21.58 0.73
N PHE A 5 15.08 21.58 0.60
CA PHE A 5 14.37 21.30 -0.66
C PHE A 5 13.44 22.46 -1.00
N ASP A 6 13.65 23.10 -2.15
CA ASP A 6 12.93 24.31 -2.54
C ASP A 6 11.46 24.09 -2.92
N ARG A 7 11.15 22.95 -3.56
CA ARG A 7 9.82 22.63 -4.11
C ARG A 7 9.37 21.26 -3.68
N VAL A 8 8.54 21.22 -2.66
CA VAL A 8 8.15 19.99 -1.98
C VAL A 8 6.63 19.81 -1.96
N ALA A 9 6.19 18.57 -1.85
CA ALA A 9 4.81 18.23 -1.55
C ALA A 9 4.72 17.29 -0.35
N GLY A 10 3.83 17.59 0.58
CA GLY A 10 3.39 16.67 1.64
C GLY A 10 2.02 16.13 1.32
N LEU A 11 1.82 14.83 1.46
CA LEU A 11 0.56 14.15 1.17
C LEU A 11 0.03 13.46 2.42
N ASP A 12 -1.21 13.80 2.77
CA ASP A 12 -2.01 13.04 3.72
C ASP A 12 -2.95 12.11 2.94
N VAL A 13 -2.75 10.79 3.11
CA VAL A 13 -3.39 9.77 2.27
C VAL A 13 -4.45 9.04 3.08
N GLY A 14 -5.71 9.25 2.72
CA GLY A 14 -6.87 8.50 3.20
C GLY A 14 -7.33 7.42 2.21
N LYS A 15 -8.40 6.72 2.58
CA LYS A 15 -9.03 5.70 1.73
C LYS A 15 -9.66 6.32 0.47
N ASP A 16 -10.39 7.43 0.63
CA ASP A 16 -11.22 8.01 -0.42
C ASP A 16 -10.62 9.27 -1.03
N SER A 17 -9.65 9.90 -0.34
CA SER A 17 -9.04 11.15 -0.77
C SER A 17 -7.58 11.26 -0.35
N VAL A 18 -6.85 12.09 -1.08
CA VAL A 18 -5.48 12.51 -0.79
C VAL A 18 -5.48 14.03 -0.67
N THR A 19 -5.08 14.55 0.47
CA THR A 19 -4.84 15.98 0.68
C THR A 19 -3.36 16.26 0.43
N VAL A 20 -3.06 17.19 -0.45
CA VAL A 20 -1.70 17.51 -0.90
C VAL A 20 -1.41 18.97 -0.60
N CYS A 21 -0.36 19.22 0.14
CA CYS A 21 0.19 20.55 0.39
C CYS A 21 1.49 20.71 -0.39
N VAL A 22 1.52 21.68 -1.30
CA VAL A 22 2.73 22.07 -2.05
C VAL A 22 3.34 23.30 -1.41
N ARG A 23 4.66 23.25 -1.16
CA ARG A 23 5.43 24.40 -0.67
C ARG A 23 6.51 24.76 -1.69
N THR A 24 6.54 26.04 -2.07
CA THR A 24 7.46 26.60 -3.08
C THR A 24 8.01 27.95 -2.64
N PRO A 25 9.12 28.44 -3.23
CA PRO A 25 9.58 29.81 -3.03
C PRO A 25 8.48 30.82 -3.38
N GLY A 26 8.27 31.79 -2.54
CA GLY A 26 7.33 32.89 -2.78
C GLY A 26 7.98 34.08 -3.49
N PRO A 27 7.19 34.96 -4.12
CA PRO A 27 7.70 36.05 -4.97
C PRO A 27 8.47 37.16 -4.21
N ARG A 28 8.47 37.14 -2.88
CA ARG A 28 9.14 38.14 -2.03
C ARG A 28 10.12 37.51 -1.02
N GLY A 29 10.71 36.36 -1.38
CA GLY A 29 11.68 35.66 -0.51
C GLY A 29 11.08 34.83 0.62
N GLY A 30 9.75 34.77 0.76
CA GLY A 30 9.03 33.89 1.69
C GLY A 30 8.69 32.52 1.09
N ARG A 31 7.93 31.72 1.84
CA ARG A 31 7.40 30.42 1.37
C ARG A 31 5.92 30.57 1.03
N ARG A 32 5.51 29.98 -0.10
CA ARG A 32 4.11 29.86 -0.52
C ARG A 32 3.64 28.43 -0.27
N SER A 33 2.47 28.28 0.34
CA SER A 33 1.80 27.02 0.56
C SER A 33 0.48 26.98 -0.20
N VAL A 34 0.21 25.89 -0.91
CA VAL A 34 -1.07 25.66 -1.61
C VAL A 34 -1.52 24.24 -1.32
N THR A 35 -2.74 24.10 -0.79
CA THR A 35 -3.31 22.79 -0.45
C THR A 35 -4.49 22.49 -1.37
N ARG A 36 -4.54 21.26 -1.89
CA ARG A 36 -5.65 20.71 -2.69
C ARG A 36 -5.96 19.29 -2.24
N THR A 37 -7.22 18.89 -2.39
CA THR A 37 -7.66 17.52 -2.11
C THR A 37 -8.12 16.86 -3.41
N PHE A 38 -7.70 15.60 -3.60
CA PHE A 38 -8.00 14.78 -4.76
C PHE A 38 -8.64 13.47 -4.30
N LYS A 39 -9.48 12.84 -5.14
CA LYS A 39 -9.97 11.49 -4.89
C LYS A 39 -8.86 10.47 -5.17
N THR A 40 -8.89 9.33 -4.48
CA THR A 40 -7.93 8.21 -4.68
C THR A 40 -8.24 7.37 -5.93
N MET A 41 -9.04 7.89 -6.84
CA MET A 41 -9.34 7.27 -8.13
C MET A 41 -8.24 7.59 -9.15
N PHE A 42 -7.94 6.64 -10.04
CA PHE A 42 -6.84 6.71 -11.01
C PHE A 42 -6.79 8.03 -11.80
N GLY A 43 -7.92 8.45 -12.38
CA GLY A 43 -7.99 9.72 -13.13
C GLY A 43 -7.67 10.95 -12.27
N SER A 44 -8.15 10.99 -11.02
CA SER A 44 -7.88 12.09 -10.09
C SER A 44 -6.43 12.11 -9.61
N LEU A 45 -5.81 10.93 -9.41
CA LEU A 45 -4.39 10.84 -9.08
C LEU A 45 -3.49 11.32 -10.23
N ARG A 46 -3.88 11.09 -11.49
CA ARG A 46 -3.16 11.66 -12.65
C ARG A 46 -3.26 13.19 -12.67
N VAL A 47 -4.44 13.76 -12.42
CA VAL A 47 -4.62 15.23 -12.30
C VAL A 47 -3.76 15.79 -11.16
N MET A 48 -3.69 15.09 -10.03
CA MET A 48 -2.79 15.44 -8.91
C MET A 48 -1.33 15.43 -9.36
N ARG A 49 -0.87 14.38 -10.01
CA ARG A 49 0.50 14.24 -10.53
C ARG A 49 0.84 15.38 -11.48
N ASP A 50 -0.03 15.64 -12.47
CA ASP A 50 0.19 16.65 -13.49
C ASP A 50 0.26 18.05 -12.85
N TRP A 51 -0.60 18.35 -11.87
CA TRP A 51 -0.52 19.57 -11.08
C TRP A 51 0.78 19.72 -10.29
N LEU A 52 1.30 18.62 -9.69
CA LEU A 52 2.57 18.64 -8.98
C LEU A 52 3.75 18.90 -9.92
N VAL A 53 3.74 18.29 -11.10
CA VAL A 53 4.75 18.52 -12.15
C VAL A 53 4.69 19.97 -12.65
N GLU A 54 3.50 20.52 -12.94
CA GLU A 54 3.30 21.91 -13.37
C GLU A 54 3.79 22.93 -12.31
N THR A 55 3.63 22.60 -11.01
CA THR A 55 4.14 23.46 -9.92
C THR A 55 5.63 23.30 -9.68
N GLY A 56 6.29 22.38 -10.42
CA GLY A 56 7.72 22.13 -10.36
C GLY A 56 8.17 21.41 -9.09
N VAL A 57 7.29 20.63 -8.45
CA VAL A 57 7.64 19.80 -7.29
C VAL A 57 8.65 18.74 -7.71
N THR A 58 9.77 18.65 -6.99
CA THR A 58 10.84 17.68 -7.25
C THR A 58 10.82 16.50 -6.31
N ILE A 59 10.25 16.69 -5.13
CA ILE A 59 10.18 15.66 -4.08
C ILE A 59 8.85 15.73 -3.33
N ALA A 60 8.26 14.57 -3.09
CA ALA A 60 7.02 14.42 -2.33
C ALA A 60 7.21 13.44 -1.17
N ALA A 61 6.49 13.65 -0.07
CA ALA A 61 6.48 12.72 1.06
C ALA A 61 5.06 12.39 1.49
N MET A 62 4.84 11.13 1.90
CA MET A 62 3.56 10.66 2.40
C MET A 62 3.72 9.65 3.53
N GLU A 63 2.76 9.60 4.46
CA GLU A 63 2.74 8.60 5.52
C GLU A 63 2.24 7.24 5.00
N SER A 64 2.80 6.15 5.53
CA SER A 64 2.44 4.77 5.18
C SER A 64 1.13 4.34 5.86
N THR A 65 0.01 4.93 5.46
CA THR A 65 -1.31 4.60 6.01
C THR A 65 -1.88 3.34 5.36
N SER A 66 -1.89 2.21 6.07
CA SER A 66 -2.42 0.92 5.59
C SER A 66 -1.84 0.54 4.21
N THR A 67 -2.71 0.27 3.22
CA THR A 67 -2.35 0.02 1.80
C THR A 67 -2.67 1.20 0.90
N TYR A 68 -3.28 2.27 1.43
CA TYR A 68 -3.80 3.40 0.66
C TYR A 68 -2.71 4.26 0.04
N TRP A 69 -1.49 4.27 0.61
CA TRP A 69 -0.34 4.98 0.07
C TRP A 69 0.12 4.48 -1.31
N LYS A 70 -0.17 3.21 -1.65
CA LYS A 70 0.36 2.57 -2.86
C LYS A 70 -0.05 3.27 -4.16
N PRO A 71 -1.35 3.53 -4.44
CA PRO A 71 -1.75 4.17 -5.69
C PRO A 71 -1.14 5.56 -5.88
N PRO A 72 -1.18 6.52 -4.92
CA PRO A 72 -0.53 7.81 -5.09
C PRO A 72 0.99 7.70 -5.20
N PHE A 73 1.63 6.83 -4.42
CA PHE A 73 3.08 6.60 -4.50
C PHE A 73 3.48 6.12 -5.90
N TYR A 74 2.83 5.07 -6.43
CA TYR A 74 3.15 4.52 -7.73
C TYR A 74 2.85 5.49 -8.89
N CYS A 75 1.87 6.37 -8.72
CA CYS A 75 1.57 7.41 -9.70
C CYS A 75 2.65 8.50 -9.75
N LEU A 76 3.29 8.79 -8.62
CA LEU A 76 4.28 9.88 -8.49
C LEU A 76 5.72 9.41 -8.71
N GLU A 77 6.09 8.18 -8.35
CA GLU A 77 7.47 7.67 -8.43
C GLU A 77 8.05 7.66 -9.86
N GLU A 78 7.18 7.74 -10.89
CA GLU A 78 7.59 7.81 -12.29
C GLU A 78 8.09 9.21 -12.70
N VAL A 79 7.72 10.25 -11.97
CA VAL A 79 7.94 11.65 -12.38
C VAL A 79 8.69 12.49 -11.34
N MET A 80 8.81 12.03 -10.11
CA MET A 80 9.53 12.74 -9.05
C MET A 80 10.03 11.79 -7.96
N GLU A 81 10.90 12.28 -7.10
CA GLU A 81 11.32 11.55 -5.89
C GLU A 81 10.15 11.45 -4.89
N VAL A 82 9.89 10.27 -4.35
CA VAL A 82 8.79 10.06 -3.39
C VAL A 82 9.29 9.35 -2.15
N TRP A 83 9.08 9.97 -1.01
CA TRP A 83 9.42 9.41 0.30
C TRP A 83 8.19 8.83 0.99
N LEU A 84 8.26 7.55 1.31
CA LEU A 84 7.28 6.90 2.17
C LEU A 84 7.75 6.99 3.62
N LEU A 85 6.94 7.57 4.49
CA LEU A 85 7.29 7.82 5.88
C LEU A 85 6.69 6.76 6.80
N ASN A 86 7.43 6.34 7.81
CA ASN A 86 6.91 5.46 8.84
C ASN A 86 6.10 6.26 9.87
N ALA A 87 4.84 5.87 10.08
CA ALA A 87 3.93 6.49 11.04
C ALA A 87 4.48 6.56 12.48
N ALA A 88 5.29 5.57 12.89
CA ALA A 88 5.92 5.57 14.21
C ALA A 88 7.00 6.67 14.34
N HIS A 89 7.78 6.90 13.28
CA HIS A 89 8.77 7.99 13.24
C HIS A 89 8.09 9.36 13.22
N MET A 90 7.00 9.50 12.47
CA MET A 90 6.24 10.76 12.41
C MET A 90 5.67 11.19 13.77
N LYS A 91 5.26 10.22 14.62
CA LYS A 91 4.78 10.48 15.99
C LYS A 91 5.89 10.95 16.93
N ALA A 92 7.13 10.62 16.64
CA ALA A 92 8.30 11.00 17.46
C ALA A 92 8.82 12.41 17.15
N VAL A 93 8.40 13.03 16.04
CA VAL A 93 8.80 14.39 15.68
C VAL A 93 8.04 15.38 16.57
N PRO A 94 8.72 16.24 17.37
CA PRO A 94 8.06 17.23 18.22
C PRO A 94 7.28 18.24 17.37
N GLY A 95 6.00 18.42 17.68
CA GLY A 95 5.14 19.39 17.00
C GLY A 95 3.67 19.14 17.26
N ARG A 96 2.85 20.15 17.03
CA ARG A 96 1.41 20.09 17.27
C ARG A 96 0.72 19.48 16.05
N LYS A 97 0.22 18.25 16.20
CA LYS A 97 -0.64 17.58 15.23
C LYS A 97 -2.06 18.16 15.34
N SER A 98 -2.60 18.71 14.26
CA SER A 98 -4.01 19.05 14.12
C SER A 98 -4.51 18.47 12.79
N ASP A 99 -5.68 17.83 12.81
CA ASP A 99 -6.24 16.99 11.73
C ASP A 99 -6.35 17.65 10.35
N VAL A 100 -6.33 18.98 10.27
CA VAL A 100 -6.42 19.75 9.01
C VAL A 100 -5.04 20.03 8.38
N ARG A 101 -3.93 19.67 9.06
CA ARG A 101 -2.57 20.11 8.69
C ARG A 101 -1.56 18.98 8.50
N ASP A 102 -1.99 17.74 8.41
CA ASP A 102 -1.04 16.63 8.30
C ASP A 102 -0.21 16.73 6.99
N ALA A 103 -0.84 17.06 5.86
CA ALA A 103 -0.13 17.29 4.60
C ALA A 103 0.80 18.52 4.67
N GLU A 104 0.35 19.61 5.30
CA GLU A 104 1.15 20.82 5.46
C GLU A 104 2.36 20.58 6.39
N TRP A 105 2.14 19.83 7.47
CA TRP A 105 3.18 19.43 8.40
C TRP A 105 4.23 18.53 7.75
N ILE A 106 3.80 17.52 6.97
CA ILE A 106 4.71 16.67 6.19
C ILE A 106 5.53 17.51 5.21
N ALA A 107 4.89 18.44 4.47
CA ALA A 107 5.58 19.30 3.53
C ALA A 107 6.61 20.21 4.22
N GLN A 108 6.29 20.74 5.40
CA GLN A 108 7.18 21.58 6.18
C GLN A 108 8.39 20.81 6.70
N LEU A 109 8.18 19.61 7.24
CA LEU A 109 9.28 18.76 7.69
C LEU A 109 10.18 18.31 6.54
N LEU A 110 9.58 17.96 5.38
CA LEU A 110 10.31 17.59 4.18
C LEU A 110 11.20 18.75 3.69
N GLU A 111 10.65 19.96 3.63
CA GLU A 111 11.35 21.18 3.21
C GLU A 111 12.64 21.41 3.97
N HIS A 112 12.66 21.08 5.26
CA HIS A 112 13.80 21.24 6.14
C HIS A 112 14.69 19.99 6.30
N GLY A 113 14.39 18.89 5.55
CA GLY A 113 15.17 17.66 5.63
C GLY A 113 15.03 16.90 6.95
N LEU A 114 13.94 17.10 7.68
CA LEU A 114 13.68 16.49 8.99
C LEU A 114 13.01 15.12 8.91
N LEU A 115 12.82 14.58 7.70
CA LEU A 115 12.18 13.31 7.45
C LEU A 115 13.19 12.25 7.01
N ALA A 116 12.96 11.00 7.41
CA ALA A 116 13.72 9.85 6.94
C ALA A 116 12.81 8.92 6.14
N PRO A 117 13.14 8.62 4.86
CA PRO A 117 12.32 7.75 4.04
C PRO A 117 12.45 6.28 4.47
N SER A 118 11.34 5.56 4.40
CA SER A 118 11.33 4.11 4.45
C SER A 118 11.75 3.52 3.10
N PHE A 119 12.44 2.40 3.14
CA PHE A 119 12.80 1.70 1.91
C PHE A 119 11.58 1.11 1.22
N VAL A 120 11.30 1.55 0.00
CA VAL A 120 10.30 0.97 -0.89
C VAL A 120 11.04 0.21 -1.99
N PRO A 121 10.84 -1.12 -2.12
CA PRO A 121 11.55 -1.89 -3.14
C PRO A 121 11.18 -1.43 -4.56
N PRO A 122 12.09 -1.61 -5.54
CA PRO A 122 11.79 -1.35 -6.96
C PRO A 122 10.57 -2.14 -7.47
N PRO A 123 9.91 -1.69 -8.55
CA PRO A 123 8.69 -2.30 -9.08
C PRO A 123 8.78 -3.81 -9.31
N GLU A 124 9.90 -4.30 -9.85
CA GLU A 124 10.14 -5.73 -10.13
C GLU A 124 10.14 -6.56 -8.85
N ILE A 125 10.80 -6.05 -7.80
CA ILE A 125 10.87 -6.72 -6.50
C ILE A 125 9.51 -6.68 -5.81
N ARG A 126 8.75 -5.59 -5.94
CA ARG A 126 7.37 -5.50 -5.43
C ARG A 126 6.46 -6.52 -6.11
N ARG A 127 6.58 -6.67 -7.44
CA ARG A 127 5.85 -7.68 -8.23
C ARG A 127 6.21 -9.09 -7.79
N LEU A 128 7.49 -9.40 -7.63
CA LEU A 128 7.93 -10.70 -7.14
C LEU A 128 7.37 -11.01 -5.75
N ARG A 129 7.45 -10.05 -4.82
CA ARG A 129 6.87 -10.18 -3.47
C ARG A 129 5.36 -10.41 -3.50
N MET A 130 4.63 -9.74 -4.40
CA MET A 130 3.20 -9.94 -4.57
C MET A 130 2.91 -11.37 -5.04
N LEU A 131 3.62 -11.86 -6.06
CA LEU A 131 3.42 -13.21 -6.61
C LEU A 131 3.76 -14.31 -5.59
N THR A 132 4.86 -14.18 -4.86
CA THR A 132 5.26 -15.16 -3.85
C THR A 132 4.24 -15.21 -2.70
N ARG A 133 3.80 -14.05 -2.19
CA ARG A 133 2.76 -13.98 -1.15
C ARG A 133 1.42 -14.55 -1.62
N TYR A 134 1.05 -14.27 -2.86
CA TYR A 134 -0.18 -14.83 -3.44
C TYR A 134 -0.09 -16.36 -3.57
N ARG A 135 1.06 -16.88 -4.01
CA ARG A 135 1.29 -18.33 -4.03
C ARG A 135 1.16 -18.95 -2.64
N ASP A 136 1.76 -18.35 -1.62
CA ASP A 136 1.67 -18.87 -0.24
C ASP A 136 0.22 -18.84 0.27
N GLN A 137 -0.53 -17.80 -0.07
CA GLN A 137 -1.95 -17.71 0.27
C GLN A 137 -2.77 -18.81 -0.41
N LEU A 138 -2.57 -19.05 -1.72
CA LEU A 138 -3.24 -20.15 -2.44
C LEU A 138 -2.90 -21.52 -1.87
N MET A 139 -1.65 -21.72 -1.45
CA MET A 139 -1.24 -22.96 -0.78
C MET A 139 -1.96 -23.15 0.55
N GLY A 140 -2.10 -22.09 1.33
CA GLY A 140 -2.89 -22.09 2.57
C GLY A 140 -4.37 -22.36 2.34
N ASP A 141 -4.98 -21.72 1.31
CA ASP A 141 -6.38 -21.97 0.91
C ASP A 141 -6.60 -23.43 0.54
N ARG A 142 -5.70 -24.00 -0.26
CA ARG A 142 -5.74 -25.41 -0.63
C ARG A 142 -5.73 -26.35 0.59
N VAL A 143 -4.90 -26.05 1.58
CA VAL A 143 -4.86 -26.85 2.82
C VAL A 143 -6.20 -26.73 3.57
N ARG A 144 -6.75 -25.52 3.68
CA ARG A 144 -8.05 -25.29 4.33
C ARG A 144 -9.19 -26.07 3.67
N GLU A 145 -9.23 -26.09 2.34
CA GLU A 145 -10.26 -26.85 1.61
C GLU A 145 -10.13 -28.36 1.81
N ILE A 146 -8.91 -28.89 1.88
CA ILE A 146 -8.69 -30.32 2.17
C ILE A 146 -9.15 -30.67 3.57
N VAL A 147 -8.86 -29.83 4.56
CA VAL A 147 -9.34 -30.04 5.95
C VAL A 147 -10.87 -29.98 6.02
N ARG A 148 -11.51 -29.05 5.31
CA ARG A 148 -12.98 -28.99 5.21
C ARG A 148 -13.58 -30.27 4.62
N LEU A 149 -12.99 -30.78 3.55
CA LEU A 149 -13.40 -32.03 2.93
C LEU A 149 -13.25 -33.20 3.91
N GLU A 150 -12.13 -33.29 4.63
CA GLU A 150 -11.89 -34.33 5.63
C GLU A 150 -12.95 -34.29 6.75
N LEU A 151 -13.25 -33.09 7.27
CA LEU A 151 -14.29 -32.93 8.29
C LEU A 151 -15.69 -33.37 7.77
N MET A 152 -16.04 -33.04 6.53
CA MET A 152 -17.30 -33.50 5.94
C MET A 152 -17.36 -35.01 5.83
N LEU A 153 -16.28 -35.68 5.45
CA LEU A 153 -16.21 -37.16 5.41
C LEU A 153 -16.32 -37.76 6.81
N GLU A 154 -15.67 -37.17 7.80
CA GLU A 154 -15.76 -37.58 9.20
C GLU A 154 -17.21 -37.47 9.74
N ASP A 155 -17.89 -36.36 9.46
CA ASP A 155 -19.30 -36.17 9.82
C ASP A 155 -20.21 -37.24 9.19
N ALA A 156 -19.89 -37.71 7.97
CA ALA A 156 -20.57 -38.82 7.29
C ALA A 156 -20.10 -40.21 7.76
N SER A 157 -19.21 -40.28 8.77
CA SER A 157 -18.59 -41.53 9.25
C SER A 157 -17.75 -42.24 8.17
N ILE A 158 -17.19 -41.51 7.21
CA ILE A 158 -16.38 -42.04 6.12
C ILE A 158 -14.91 -41.76 6.45
N LYS A 159 -14.17 -42.81 6.82
CA LYS A 159 -12.77 -42.73 7.24
C LYS A 159 -11.79 -42.86 6.07
N LEU A 160 -11.96 -42.03 5.01
CA LEU A 160 -11.14 -42.14 3.81
C LEU A 160 -9.64 -41.87 4.08
N SER A 161 -9.31 -40.96 4.98
CA SER A 161 -7.92 -40.67 5.37
C SER A 161 -7.21 -41.82 6.09
N SER A 162 -7.95 -42.83 6.59
CA SER A 162 -7.35 -44.07 7.15
C SER A 162 -6.98 -45.09 6.08
N VAL A 163 -7.52 -44.96 4.88
CA VAL A 163 -7.33 -45.91 3.75
C VAL A 163 -6.31 -45.35 2.74
N VAL A 164 -6.29 -44.03 2.54
CA VAL A 164 -5.39 -43.37 1.58
C VAL A 164 -4.32 -42.52 2.29
N SER A 165 -3.12 -42.46 1.74
CA SER A 165 -2.02 -41.67 2.30
C SER A 165 -2.29 -40.16 2.24
N SER A 166 -3.16 -39.71 1.36
CA SER A 166 -3.58 -38.32 1.24
C SER A 166 -4.80 -38.19 0.36
N LEU A 167 -5.76 -37.32 0.72
CA LEU A 167 -6.93 -36.96 -0.08
C LEU A 167 -6.57 -36.30 -1.44
N LYS A 168 -5.29 -35.97 -1.64
CA LYS A 168 -4.78 -35.36 -2.89
C LYS A 168 -4.41 -36.38 -3.95
N THR A 169 -4.32 -37.67 -3.63
CA THR A 169 -3.93 -38.74 -4.56
C THR A 169 -4.98 -38.94 -5.65
N VAL A 170 -4.53 -39.47 -6.78
CA VAL A 170 -5.44 -39.78 -7.90
C VAL A 170 -6.53 -40.78 -7.46
N SER A 171 -6.15 -41.83 -6.72
CA SER A 171 -7.08 -42.84 -6.19
C SER A 171 -8.09 -42.24 -5.22
N ALA A 172 -7.65 -41.39 -4.28
CA ALA A 172 -8.59 -40.73 -3.36
C ALA A 172 -9.59 -39.82 -4.11
N ARG A 173 -9.14 -39.11 -5.13
CA ARG A 173 -10.03 -38.30 -5.97
C ARG A 173 -11.04 -39.15 -6.74
N ALA A 174 -10.61 -40.29 -7.31
CA ALA A 174 -11.50 -41.21 -7.99
C ALA A 174 -12.57 -41.76 -7.03
N MET A 175 -12.20 -42.20 -5.82
CA MET A 175 -13.13 -42.62 -4.79
C MET A 175 -14.12 -41.52 -4.41
N LEU A 176 -13.67 -40.29 -4.23
CA LEU A 176 -14.54 -39.15 -3.92
C LEU A 176 -15.50 -38.84 -5.06
N THR A 177 -15.06 -38.95 -6.32
CA THR A 177 -15.92 -38.76 -7.49
C THR A 177 -17.01 -39.85 -7.54
N ALA A 178 -16.64 -41.13 -7.39
CA ALA A 178 -17.59 -42.22 -7.35
C ALA A 178 -18.66 -42.05 -6.24
N MET A 179 -18.22 -41.60 -5.04
CA MET A 179 -19.14 -41.27 -3.94
C MET A 179 -20.10 -40.13 -4.27
N ILE A 180 -19.67 -39.11 -5.01
CA ILE A 180 -20.53 -38.00 -5.45
C ILE A 180 -21.53 -38.46 -6.49
N ASP A 181 -21.12 -39.38 -7.38
CA ASP A 181 -21.91 -39.91 -8.46
C ASP A 181 -22.88 -41.02 -7.97
N GLY A 182 -22.76 -41.45 -6.70
CA GLY A 182 -23.63 -42.45 -6.08
C GLY A 182 -23.28 -43.89 -6.47
N GLU A 183 -22.02 -44.11 -6.82
CA GLU A 183 -21.48 -45.46 -7.15
C GLU A 183 -20.95 -46.21 -5.92
#